data_ea3f669337e0b5a39c201e1efaafbbde
#
_entry.id   ea3f669337e0b5a39c201e1efaafbbde
#
_cell.length_a   1.000
_cell.length_b   1.000
_cell.length_c   1.000
_cell.angle_alpha   90.00
_cell.angle_beta   90.00
_cell.angle_gamma   90.00
#
_symmetry.space_group_name_H-M   'P 1'
#
loop_
_entity.id
_entity.type
_entity.pdbx_description
1 polymer ?
#
loop_
_entity_poly.entity_id
_entity_poly.type
_entity_poly.pdbx_seq_one_letter_code
_entity_poly.pdbx_strand_id
1 'polypeptide(L)'
;LAVSWLDLDHKFIRTFSRSSASGWRRRSVLDRYDHEHTFRVSVAEHAIAGGEPMVAPIVVRECESCQWWAICEPRLDDADLSLRISKAPLDVREISTLRRLGVSTVDDLADADLDELLPVYLPEVQHRPRPEQRLRAAARRARLIRQGVLLERNDEGPIEVASSRLELDFDIETSPDGRVYLWGFEVSDPERLLDSTTGDVPYYVAFSEFADMGDDDENALAARAIAWLDEILSAHPETIVVHYSDYEIVHLRHFGHVCQDVETRQAVRRLLDSGCFVDLFTTIKAHFFGVNGIGLKVVANAGAG
;
A
#
# COMPACT_ATOMS: atom_id res chain seq x y z
N LEU A 1 -36.34 17.79 0.72
CA LEU A 1 -35.54 18.01 1.92
C LEU A 1 -34.06 18.08 1.48
N ALA A 2 -33.37 19.13 1.83
CA ALA A 2 -31.94 19.26 1.62
C ALA A 2 -31.21 19.00 2.94
N VAL A 3 -30.11 18.25 2.87
CA VAL A 3 -29.21 18.07 4.01
C VAL A 3 -27.93 18.85 3.69
N SER A 4 -27.47 19.61 4.65
CA SER A 4 -26.26 20.42 4.53
C SER A 4 -25.27 20.04 5.62
N TRP A 5 -24.00 20.16 5.32
CA TRP A 5 -22.91 20.12 6.30
C TRP A 5 -22.08 21.39 6.22
N LEU A 6 -21.51 21.77 7.33
CA LEU A 6 -20.64 22.94 7.46
C LEU A 6 -19.18 22.47 7.58
N ASP A 7 -18.35 22.91 6.67
CA ASP A 7 -16.91 22.81 6.80
C ASP A 7 -16.42 24.00 7.62
N LEU A 8 -15.98 23.72 8.84
CA LEU A 8 -15.52 24.76 9.76
C LEU A 8 -14.16 25.33 9.39
N ASP A 9 -13.32 24.55 8.72
CA ASP A 9 -11.97 24.97 8.32
C ASP A 9 -12.04 25.91 7.09
N HIS A 10 -12.83 25.54 6.11
CA HIS A 10 -12.99 26.28 4.86
C HIS A 10 -14.22 27.20 4.83
N LYS A 11 -15.04 27.18 5.86
CA LYS A 11 -16.24 28.03 6.02
C LYS A 11 -17.23 27.96 4.86
N PHE A 12 -17.42 26.80 4.26
CA PHE A 12 -18.43 26.63 3.22
C PHE A 12 -19.49 25.61 3.63
N ILE A 13 -20.68 25.74 3.06
CA ILE A 13 -21.82 24.84 3.28
C ILE A 13 -22.04 24.05 1.99
N ARG A 14 -22.04 22.73 2.10
CA ARG A 14 -22.43 21.84 1.00
C ARG A 14 -23.83 21.31 1.23
N THR A 15 -24.72 21.57 0.26
CA THR A 15 -26.11 21.10 0.31
C THR A 15 -26.29 19.92 -0.63
N PHE A 16 -26.95 18.88 -0.14
CA PHE A 16 -27.32 17.69 -0.92
C PHE A 16 -28.83 17.71 -1.19
N SER A 17 -29.22 17.41 -2.42
CA SER A 17 -30.64 17.34 -2.81
C SER A 17 -30.97 15.97 -3.41
N ARG A 18 -32.27 15.61 -3.37
CA ARG A 18 -32.76 14.36 -3.97
C ARG A 18 -32.70 14.39 -5.51
N SER A 19 -32.72 15.57 -6.10
CA SER A 19 -32.70 15.75 -7.55
C SER A 19 -31.29 15.65 -8.16
N SER A 20 -30.25 15.65 -7.34
CA SER A 20 -28.86 15.62 -7.80
C SER A 20 -28.30 14.21 -7.68
N ALA A 21 -28.26 13.47 -8.79
CA ALA A 21 -27.40 12.29 -8.88
C ALA A 21 -25.94 12.73 -8.93
N SER A 22 -25.05 12.13 -8.13
CA SER A 22 -23.63 12.46 -8.15
C SER A 22 -22.92 11.63 -9.21
N GLY A 23 -22.41 12.29 -10.26
CA GLY A 23 -21.67 11.66 -11.36
C GLY A 23 -22.53 10.66 -12.14
N TRP A 24 -21.96 9.48 -12.47
CA TRP A 24 -22.63 8.38 -13.19
C TRP A 24 -23.62 7.55 -12.35
N ARG A 25 -23.83 7.90 -11.07
CA ARG A 25 -24.72 7.17 -10.16
C ARG A 25 -26.18 7.52 -10.42
N ARG A 26 -27.04 6.48 -10.48
CA ARG A 26 -28.47 6.62 -10.72
C ARG A 26 -29.26 7.18 -9.54
N ARG A 27 -28.68 7.21 -8.31
CA ARG A 27 -29.35 7.65 -7.08
C ARG A 27 -28.63 8.84 -6.48
N SER A 28 -29.39 9.79 -5.94
CA SER A 28 -28.83 10.92 -5.18
C SER A 28 -28.17 10.45 -3.87
N VAL A 29 -27.37 11.32 -3.26
CA VAL A 29 -26.76 11.04 -1.95
C VAL A 29 -27.84 10.82 -0.90
N LEU A 30 -28.92 11.60 -0.92
CA LEU A 30 -30.06 11.46 0.03
C LEU A 30 -30.83 10.16 -0.16
N ASP A 31 -31.07 9.74 -1.42
CA ASP A 31 -31.74 8.45 -1.65
C ASP A 31 -30.92 7.27 -1.15
N ARG A 32 -29.57 7.39 -1.27
CA ARG A 32 -28.66 6.38 -0.69
C ARG A 32 -28.67 6.41 0.83
N TYR A 33 -28.65 7.60 1.42
CA TYR A 33 -28.74 7.76 2.88
C TYR A 33 -30.03 7.15 3.42
N ASP A 34 -31.19 7.48 2.81
CA ASP A 34 -32.48 6.95 3.26
C ASP A 34 -32.53 5.42 3.16
N HIS A 35 -31.99 4.85 2.09
CA HIS A 35 -31.90 3.40 1.92
C HIS A 35 -31.05 2.75 3.02
N GLU A 36 -29.85 3.26 3.26
CA GLU A 36 -28.94 2.76 4.29
C GLU A 36 -29.52 2.95 5.71
N HIS A 37 -30.11 4.10 5.97
CA HIS A 37 -30.75 4.38 7.26
C HIS A 37 -31.90 3.43 7.52
N THR A 38 -32.84 3.29 6.58
CA THR A 38 -34.00 2.38 6.71
C THR A 38 -33.54 0.94 6.93
N PHE A 39 -32.53 0.49 6.17
CA PHE A 39 -31.96 -0.84 6.34
C PHE A 39 -31.35 -1.04 7.74
N ARG A 40 -30.55 -0.09 8.22
CA ARG A 40 -29.95 -0.16 9.56
C ARG A 40 -30.98 -0.16 10.67
N VAL A 41 -32.06 0.63 10.54
CA VAL A 41 -33.18 0.63 11.48
C VAL A 41 -33.86 -0.74 11.48
N SER A 42 -34.15 -1.32 10.31
CA SER A 42 -34.78 -2.64 10.24
C SER A 42 -33.89 -3.76 10.83
N VAL A 43 -32.57 -3.70 10.67
CA VAL A 43 -31.63 -4.63 11.31
C VAL A 43 -31.73 -4.51 12.84
N ALA A 44 -31.73 -3.29 13.36
CA ALA A 44 -31.82 -3.05 14.80
C ALA A 44 -33.18 -3.51 15.38
N GLU A 45 -34.31 -3.18 14.74
CA GLU A 45 -35.64 -3.61 15.13
C GLU A 45 -35.79 -5.13 15.13
N HIS A 46 -35.25 -5.79 14.10
CA HIS A 46 -35.25 -7.24 14.01
C HIS A 46 -34.46 -7.91 15.15
N ALA A 47 -33.26 -7.35 15.45
CA ALA A 47 -32.46 -7.82 16.56
C ALA A 47 -33.12 -7.62 17.93
N ILE A 48 -33.75 -6.46 18.14
CA ILE A 48 -34.53 -6.17 19.38
C ILE A 48 -35.70 -7.15 19.54
N ALA A 49 -36.34 -7.54 18.44
CA ALA A 49 -37.39 -8.54 18.44
C ALA A 49 -36.92 -9.97 18.69
N GLY A 50 -35.61 -10.18 18.85
CA GLY A 50 -34.99 -11.51 19.07
C GLY A 50 -34.95 -12.38 17.81
N GLY A 51 -34.97 -11.78 16.62
CA GLY A 51 -34.83 -12.49 15.35
C GLY A 51 -33.37 -12.90 15.08
N GLU A 52 -33.21 -13.85 14.18
CA GLU A 52 -31.89 -14.25 13.69
C GLU A 52 -31.18 -13.07 13.00
N PRO A 53 -29.83 -12.95 13.08
CA PRO A 53 -29.11 -11.84 12.49
C PRO A 53 -29.40 -11.67 10.99
N MET A 54 -29.92 -10.51 10.61
CA MET A 54 -30.19 -10.16 9.20
C MET A 54 -28.91 -9.97 8.38
N VAL A 55 -27.77 -9.76 9.04
CA VAL A 55 -26.47 -9.52 8.41
C VAL A 55 -25.40 -10.36 9.09
N ALA A 56 -24.51 -10.93 8.28
CA ALA A 56 -23.30 -11.58 8.77
C ALA A 56 -22.15 -10.56 8.85
N PRO A 57 -21.22 -10.68 9.80
CA PRO A 57 -20.05 -9.86 9.85
C PRO A 57 -19.24 -9.90 8.53
N ILE A 58 -18.67 -8.76 8.15
CA ILE A 58 -17.70 -8.63 7.06
C ILE A 58 -16.55 -7.80 7.61
N VAL A 59 -15.33 -8.31 7.48
CA VAL A 59 -14.14 -7.63 7.96
C VAL A 59 -13.81 -6.46 7.03
N VAL A 60 -13.63 -5.30 7.62
CA VAL A 60 -13.20 -4.05 6.97
C VAL A 60 -12.09 -3.43 7.80
N ARG A 61 -11.40 -2.43 7.26
CA ARG A 61 -10.27 -1.79 7.94
C ARG A 61 -10.62 -1.26 9.32
N GLU A 62 -11.83 -0.74 9.49
CA GLU A 62 -12.33 -0.20 10.76
C GLU A 62 -12.45 -1.28 11.87
N CYS A 63 -12.44 -2.56 11.50
CA CYS A 63 -12.47 -3.67 12.47
C CYS A 63 -11.19 -3.74 13.32
N GLU A 64 -10.06 -3.23 12.83
CA GLU A 64 -8.78 -3.20 13.56
C GLU A 64 -8.88 -2.43 14.90
N SER A 65 -9.78 -1.43 14.98
CA SER A 65 -10.02 -0.62 16.18
C SER A 65 -11.45 -0.71 16.70
N CYS A 66 -12.24 -1.66 16.20
CA CYS A 66 -13.66 -1.78 16.52
C CYS A 66 -13.87 -2.45 17.90
N GLN A 67 -14.59 -1.76 18.80
CA GLN A 67 -14.95 -2.33 20.12
C GLN A 67 -15.81 -3.60 20.05
N TRP A 68 -16.46 -3.87 18.92
CA TRP A 68 -17.32 -5.04 18.71
C TRP A 68 -16.59 -6.22 18.08
N TRP A 69 -15.29 -6.10 17.81
CA TRP A 69 -14.52 -7.16 17.14
C TRP A 69 -14.64 -8.50 17.87
N ALA A 70 -14.47 -8.52 19.18
CA ALA A 70 -14.59 -9.74 20.00
C ALA A 70 -15.97 -10.44 19.90
N ILE A 71 -17.03 -9.75 19.42
CA ILE A 71 -18.36 -10.32 19.19
C ILE A 71 -18.50 -10.80 17.74
N CYS A 72 -17.88 -10.10 16.80
CA CYS A 72 -18.01 -10.40 15.37
C CYS A 72 -17.08 -11.54 14.91
N GLU A 73 -15.82 -11.53 15.36
CA GLU A 73 -14.81 -12.51 14.96
C GLU A 73 -15.25 -13.97 15.17
N PRO A 74 -15.80 -14.38 16.35
CA PRO A 74 -16.23 -15.75 16.56
C PRO A 74 -17.42 -16.22 15.70
N ARG A 75 -18.02 -15.30 14.93
CA ARG A 75 -19.12 -15.59 14.01
C ARG A 75 -18.68 -15.71 12.56
N LEU A 76 -17.40 -15.49 12.30
CA LEU A 76 -16.78 -15.70 11.01
C LEU A 76 -16.21 -17.10 10.92
N ASP A 77 -16.28 -17.70 9.75
CA ASP A 77 -15.49 -18.89 9.45
C ASP A 77 -14.01 -18.53 9.40
N ASP A 78 -13.13 -19.40 9.89
CA ASP A 78 -11.68 -19.19 9.85
C ASP A 78 -11.14 -18.98 8.43
N ALA A 79 -11.86 -19.48 7.44
CA ALA A 79 -11.57 -19.32 6.03
C ALA A 79 -12.39 -18.19 5.35
N ASP A 80 -13.10 -17.35 6.12
CA ASP A 80 -13.95 -16.28 5.57
C ASP A 80 -13.17 -15.36 4.63
N LEU A 81 -13.75 -15.05 3.47
CA LEU A 81 -13.12 -14.22 2.44
C LEU A 81 -12.68 -12.85 2.95
N SER A 82 -13.50 -12.21 3.80
CA SER A 82 -13.21 -10.87 4.31
C SER A 82 -12.10 -10.88 5.36
N LEU A 83 -11.93 -12.00 6.08
CA LEU A 83 -10.87 -12.18 7.06
C LEU A 83 -9.52 -12.52 6.40
N ARG A 84 -9.54 -13.36 5.38
CA ARG A 84 -8.32 -13.95 4.80
C ARG A 84 -7.72 -13.13 3.66
N ILE A 85 -8.51 -12.39 2.90
CA ILE A 85 -8.02 -11.54 1.80
C ILE A 85 -7.91 -10.09 2.27
N SER A 86 -6.83 -9.78 2.99
CA SER A 86 -6.57 -8.45 3.56
C SER A 86 -5.97 -7.47 2.55
N LYS A 87 -5.15 -7.95 1.61
CA LYS A 87 -4.52 -7.09 0.59
C LYS A 87 -5.43 -6.86 -0.61
N ALA A 88 -5.72 -5.59 -0.91
CA ALA A 88 -6.69 -5.18 -1.92
C ALA A 88 -8.06 -5.88 -1.70
N PRO A 89 -8.66 -5.73 -0.52
CA PRO A 89 -9.86 -6.46 -0.13
C PRO A 89 -11.02 -6.13 -1.07
N LEU A 90 -11.90 -7.11 -1.22
CA LEU A 90 -13.21 -6.88 -1.82
C LEU A 90 -14.04 -6.03 -0.85
N ASP A 91 -14.88 -5.15 -1.37
CA ASP A 91 -15.72 -4.33 -0.50
C ASP A 91 -16.96 -5.11 0.01
N VAL A 92 -17.69 -4.49 0.93
CA VAL A 92 -18.88 -5.10 1.56
C VAL A 92 -19.92 -5.57 0.53
N ARG A 93 -20.10 -4.85 -0.60
CA ARG A 93 -21.03 -5.26 -1.66
C ARG A 93 -20.49 -6.43 -2.46
N GLU A 94 -19.20 -6.40 -2.77
CA GLU A 94 -18.52 -7.49 -3.46
C GLU A 94 -18.61 -8.78 -2.64
N ILE A 95 -18.28 -8.74 -1.34
CA ILE A 95 -18.39 -9.88 -0.42
C ILE A 95 -19.84 -10.36 -0.29
N SER A 96 -20.80 -9.44 -0.06
CA SER A 96 -22.21 -9.80 0.08
C SER A 96 -22.76 -10.44 -1.19
N THR A 97 -22.32 -10.00 -2.36
CA THR A 97 -22.68 -10.59 -3.64
C THR A 97 -22.12 -12.00 -3.79
N LEU A 98 -20.83 -12.20 -3.48
CA LEU A 98 -20.20 -13.51 -3.52
C LEU A 98 -20.89 -14.50 -2.57
N ARG A 99 -21.19 -14.08 -1.33
CA ARG A 99 -21.92 -14.93 -0.37
C ARG A 99 -23.30 -15.36 -0.88
N ARG A 100 -24.05 -14.45 -1.56
CA ARG A 100 -25.33 -14.79 -2.19
C ARG A 100 -25.19 -15.78 -3.37
N LEU A 101 -24.03 -15.78 -4.01
CA LEU A 101 -23.69 -16.69 -5.09
C LEU A 101 -23.04 -18.00 -4.59
N GLY A 102 -23.01 -18.21 -3.26
CA GLY A 102 -22.48 -19.44 -2.65
C GLY A 102 -20.96 -19.42 -2.44
N VAL A 103 -20.31 -18.27 -2.58
CA VAL A 103 -18.86 -18.12 -2.38
C VAL A 103 -18.63 -17.29 -1.12
N SER A 104 -18.32 -17.95 -0.01
CA SER A 104 -18.18 -17.33 1.32
C SER A 104 -16.77 -17.42 1.88
N THR A 105 -16.02 -18.46 1.50
CA THR A 105 -14.70 -18.76 2.02
C THR A 105 -13.62 -18.62 0.97
N VAL A 106 -12.37 -18.62 1.41
CA VAL A 106 -11.18 -18.67 0.54
C VAL A 106 -11.22 -19.92 -0.33
N ASP A 107 -11.64 -21.06 0.22
CA ASP A 107 -11.70 -22.32 -0.50
C ASP A 107 -12.78 -22.27 -1.60
N ASP A 108 -13.98 -21.75 -1.28
CA ASP A 108 -15.02 -21.55 -2.29
C ASP A 108 -14.52 -20.69 -3.46
N LEU A 109 -13.82 -19.58 -3.17
CA LEU A 109 -13.32 -18.70 -4.21
C LEU A 109 -12.14 -19.32 -4.99
N ALA A 110 -11.31 -20.13 -4.33
CA ALA A 110 -10.21 -20.83 -4.98
C ALA A 110 -10.69 -21.88 -5.97
N ASP A 111 -11.84 -22.51 -5.70
CA ASP A 111 -12.46 -23.54 -6.54
C ASP A 111 -13.49 -22.98 -7.53
N ALA A 112 -13.86 -21.70 -7.39
CA ALA A 112 -14.88 -21.10 -8.24
C ALA A 112 -14.48 -21.10 -9.74
N ASP A 113 -15.40 -21.53 -10.59
CA ASP A 113 -15.31 -21.29 -12.03
C ASP A 113 -15.62 -19.81 -12.30
N LEU A 114 -14.58 -19.06 -12.64
CA LEU A 114 -14.73 -17.62 -12.91
C LEU A 114 -15.50 -17.33 -14.19
N ASP A 115 -15.54 -18.22 -15.16
CA ASP A 115 -16.28 -18.02 -16.39
C ASP A 115 -17.80 -18.19 -16.16
N GLU A 116 -18.19 -19.01 -15.19
CA GLU A 116 -19.58 -19.11 -14.73
C GLU A 116 -19.95 -18.01 -13.73
N LEU A 117 -19.02 -17.62 -12.85
CA LEU A 117 -19.28 -16.66 -11.78
C LEU A 117 -19.35 -15.20 -12.28
N LEU A 118 -18.46 -14.80 -13.19
CA LEU A 118 -18.36 -13.42 -13.67
C LEU A 118 -19.65 -12.87 -14.28
N PRO A 119 -20.39 -13.60 -15.16
CA PRO A 119 -21.62 -13.11 -15.75
C PRO A 119 -22.70 -12.72 -14.74
N VAL A 120 -22.78 -13.41 -13.60
CA VAL A 120 -23.77 -13.16 -12.54
C VAL A 120 -23.26 -12.18 -11.48
N TYR A 121 -21.96 -12.08 -11.30
CA TYR A 121 -21.31 -11.18 -10.33
C TYR A 121 -21.20 -9.74 -10.85
N LEU A 122 -20.72 -9.53 -12.06
CA LEU A 122 -20.40 -8.20 -12.59
C LEU A 122 -21.59 -7.22 -12.61
N PRO A 123 -22.84 -7.62 -12.94
CA PRO A 123 -23.97 -6.70 -12.87
C PRO A 123 -24.22 -6.08 -11.50
N GLU A 124 -23.91 -6.81 -10.44
CA GLU A 124 -24.17 -6.42 -9.04
C GLU A 124 -23.09 -5.45 -8.47
N VAL A 125 -21.89 -5.45 -9.07
CA VAL A 125 -20.70 -4.76 -8.52
C VAL A 125 -20.17 -3.62 -9.40
N GLN A 126 -20.99 -3.11 -10.32
CA GLN A 126 -20.63 -2.01 -11.24
C GLN A 126 -20.23 -0.69 -10.53
N HIS A 127 -20.44 -0.57 -9.24
CA HIS A 127 -20.02 0.59 -8.44
C HIS A 127 -18.49 0.67 -8.25
N ARG A 128 -17.77 -0.43 -8.51
CA ARG A 128 -16.30 -0.49 -8.42
C ARG A 128 -15.65 -0.36 -9.80
N PRO A 129 -14.52 0.34 -9.90
CA PRO A 129 -13.72 0.31 -11.12
C PRO A 129 -13.06 -1.07 -11.28
N ARG A 130 -13.06 -1.58 -12.51
CA ARG A 130 -12.42 -2.85 -12.88
C ARG A 130 -12.83 -4.05 -12.02
N PRO A 131 -14.13 -4.33 -11.84
CA PRO A 131 -14.61 -5.35 -10.91
C PRO A 131 -14.16 -6.77 -11.32
N GLU A 132 -14.06 -7.07 -12.62
CA GLU A 132 -13.53 -8.35 -13.10
C GLU A 132 -12.08 -8.57 -12.67
N GLN A 133 -11.20 -7.58 -12.89
CA GLN A 133 -9.79 -7.70 -12.51
C GLN A 133 -9.64 -7.87 -11.00
N ARG A 134 -10.49 -7.22 -10.21
CA ARG A 134 -10.52 -7.36 -8.75
C ARG A 134 -10.88 -8.78 -8.34
N LEU A 135 -11.94 -9.34 -8.90
CA LEU A 135 -12.35 -10.71 -8.60
C LEU A 135 -11.31 -11.74 -9.04
N ARG A 136 -10.77 -11.61 -10.24
CA ARG A 136 -9.69 -12.49 -10.72
C ARG A 136 -8.45 -12.44 -9.81
N ALA A 137 -8.07 -11.24 -9.35
CA ALA A 137 -6.97 -11.08 -8.39
C ALA A 137 -7.30 -11.68 -7.02
N ALA A 138 -8.54 -11.56 -6.54
CA ALA A 138 -8.98 -12.19 -5.30
C ALA A 138 -8.97 -13.72 -5.40
N ALA A 139 -9.47 -14.29 -6.50
CA ALA A 139 -9.45 -15.73 -6.75
C ALA A 139 -8.01 -16.27 -6.87
N ARG A 140 -7.10 -15.52 -7.51
CA ARG A 140 -5.67 -15.86 -7.53
C ARG A 140 -5.10 -15.90 -6.11
N ARG A 141 -5.39 -14.90 -5.28
CA ARG A 141 -4.98 -14.89 -3.86
C ARG A 141 -5.54 -16.07 -3.10
N ALA A 142 -6.82 -16.37 -3.28
CA ALA A 142 -7.46 -17.50 -2.62
C ALA A 142 -6.74 -18.82 -2.91
N ARG A 143 -6.40 -19.09 -4.18
CA ARG A 143 -5.63 -20.28 -4.57
C ARG A 143 -4.25 -20.32 -3.90
N LEU A 144 -3.53 -19.19 -3.90
CA LEU A 144 -2.20 -19.11 -3.30
C LEU A 144 -2.22 -19.25 -1.78
N ILE A 145 -3.23 -18.67 -1.11
CA ILE A 145 -3.44 -18.85 0.35
C ILE A 145 -3.61 -20.33 0.67
N ARG A 146 -4.48 -21.02 -0.07
CA ARG A 146 -4.71 -22.47 0.11
C ARG A 146 -3.46 -23.32 -0.13
N GLN A 147 -2.61 -22.91 -1.06
CA GLN A 147 -1.35 -23.58 -1.39
C GLN A 147 -0.20 -23.22 -0.45
N GLY A 148 -0.38 -22.23 0.44
CA GLY A 148 0.69 -21.72 1.31
C GLY A 148 1.78 -20.94 0.55
N VAL A 149 1.48 -20.47 -0.66
CA VAL A 149 2.42 -19.69 -1.51
C VAL A 149 2.28 -18.22 -1.20
N LEU A 150 3.35 -17.57 -0.76
CA LEU A 150 3.35 -16.14 -0.41
C LEU A 150 3.59 -15.24 -1.62
N LEU A 151 4.43 -15.70 -2.53
CA LEU A 151 4.85 -14.94 -3.71
C LEU A 151 4.89 -15.87 -4.92
N GLU A 152 4.19 -15.51 -5.98
CA GLU A 152 4.13 -16.29 -7.23
C GLU A 152 4.71 -15.48 -8.37
N ARG A 153 5.50 -16.13 -9.26
CA ARG A 153 5.98 -15.49 -10.47
C ARG A 153 4.85 -15.29 -11.48
N ASN A 154 4.84 -14.12 -12.14
CA ASN A 154 3.91 -13.82 -13.22
C ASN A 154 4.31 -14.46 -14.56
N ASP A 155 5.61 -14.72 -14.74
CA ASP A 155 6.22 -15.23 -15.97
C ASP A 155 7.45 -16.10 -15.65
N GLU A 156 7.93 -16.84 -16.63
CA GLU A 156 9.12 -17.71 -16.55
C GLU A 156 10.38 -17.05 -17.13
N GLY A 157 10.29 -15.81 -17.59
CA GLY A 157 11.38 -15.07 -18.22
C GLY A 157 12.52 -14.75 -17.22
N PRO A 158 13.69 -14.38 -17.69
CA PRO A 158 14.76 -13.89 -16.82
C PRO A 158 14.33 -12.60 -16.15
N ILE A 159 14.76 -12.40 -14.90
CA ILE A 159 14.61 -11.14 -14.19
C ILE A 159 15.93 -10.39 -14.33
N GLU A 160 15.88 -9.28 -15.07
CA GLU A 160 17.04 -8.41 -15.19
C GLU A 160 17.02 -7.40 -14.05
N VAL A 161 18.02 -7.46 -13.19
CA VAL A 161 18.29 -6.48 -12.15
C VAL A 161 19.56 -5.73 -12.54
N ALA A 162 19.49 -4.40 -12.54
CA ALA A 162 20.67 -3.59 -12.79
C ALA A 162 21.73 -3.92 -11.73
N SER A 163 22.98 -4.00 -12.13
CA SER A 163 24.12 -4.20 -11.24
C SER A 163 25.29 -3.34 -11.66
N SER A 164 26.15 -2.98 -10.71
CA SER A 164 27.36 -2.21 -10.92
C SER A 164 28.48 -2.71 -10.03
N ARG A 165 29.71 -2.22 -10.25
CA ARG A 165 30.88 -2.52 -9.39
C ARG A 165 30.78 -1.84 -8.03
N LEU A 166 30.02 -0.73 -7.96
CA LEU A 166 29.69 -0.04 -6.73
C LEU A 166 28.18 0.10 -6.65
N GLU A 167 27.58 -0.50 -5.63
CA GLU A 167 26.13 -0.48 -5.39
C GLU A 167 25.86 0.07 -4.00
N LEU A 168 24.83 0.92 -3.90
CA LEU A 168 24.37 1.50 -2.65
C LEU A 168 22.92 1.12 -2.46
N ASP A 169 22.60 0.31 -1.45
CA ASP A 169 21.21 0.10 -1.04
C ASP A 169 20.79 1.24 -0.12
N PHE A 170 19.81 2.01 -0.53
CA PHE A 170 19.40 3.25 0.09
C PHE A 170 18.05 3.11 0.79
N ASP A 171 18.02 3.47 2.08
CA ASP A 171 16.81 3.46 2.91
C ASP A 171 16.72 4.71 3.79
N ILE A 172 15.50 5.12 4.10
CA ILE A 172 15.19 6.26 4.97
C ILE A 172 14.20 5.83 6.04
N GLU A 173 14.47 6.26 7.29
CA GLU A 173 13.53 6.03 8.39
C GLU A 173 12.98 7.36 8.93
N THR A 174 11.68 7.37 9.22
CA THR A 174 10.96 8.53 9.74
C THR A 174 10.37 8.27 11.12
N SER A 175 10.38 9.31 11.95
CA SER A 175 9.69 9.35 13.22
C SER A 175 8.15 9.41 13.04
N PRO A 176 7.36 9.16 14.10
CA PRO A 176 5.89 9.22 14.02
C PRO A 176 5.31 10.57 13.58
N ASP A 177 6.04 11.67 13.80
CA ASP A 177 5.71 13.01 13.33
C ASP A 177 6.20 13.31 11.90
N GLY A 178 6.78 12.32 11.24
CA GLY A 178 7.16 12.37 9.82
C GLY A 178 8.52 12.98 9.53
N ARG A 179 9.38 13.18 10.54
CA ARG A 179 10.77 13.67 10.35
C ARG A 179 11.71 12.53 10.00
N VAL A 180 12.56 12.76 9.02
CA VAL A 180 13.60 11.81 8.64
C VAL A 180 14.74 11.87 9.67
N TYR A 181 14.90 10.80 10.42
CA TYR A 181 15.95 10.71 11.45
C TYR A 181 17.12 9.81 11.05
N LEU A 182 16.97 9.03 9.95
CA LEU A 182 18.02 8.16 9.43
C LEU A 182 18.02 8.19 7.91
N TRP A 183 19.20 8.36 7.33
CA TRP A 183 19.56 8.07 5.94
C TRP A 183 20.57 6.96 5.98
N GLY A 184 20.23 5.79 5.49
CA GLY A 184 21.04 4.58 5.53
C GLY A 184 21.48 4.14 4.16
N PHE A 185 22.73 3.70 4.05
CA PHE A 185 23.29 3.15 2.82
C PHE A 185 24.07 1.89 3.16
N GLU A 186 23.66 0.75 2.64
CA GLU A 186 24.52 -0.43 2.59
C GLU A 186 25.37 -0.36 1.32
N VAL A 187 26.68 -0.38 1.51
CA VAL A 187 27.66 -0.18 0.43
C VAL A 187 28.24 -1.52 0.02
N SER A 188 27.98 -1.92 -1.21
CA SER A 188 28.56 -3.09 -1.86
C SER A 188 29.68 -2.63 -2.78
N ASP A 189 30.92 -2.73 -2.30
CA ASP A 189 32.15 -2.27 -2.97
C ASP A 189 33.22 -3.38 -2.98
N PRO A 190 33.04 -4.45 -3.77
CA PRO A 190 33.99 -5.57 -3.79
C PRO A 190 35.38 -5.20 -4.37
N GLU A 191 35.46 -4.15 -5.17
CA GLU A 191 36.70 -3.66 -5.78
C GLU A 191 37.40 -2.59 -4.92
N ARG A 192 36.83 -2.19 -3.78
CA ARG A 192 37.33 -1.17 -2.86
C ARG A 192 37.59 0.19 -3.52
N LEU A 193 36.65 0.63 -4.33
CA LEU A 193 36.73 1.90 -5.07
C LEU A 193 36.65 3.12 -4.12
N LEU A 194 35.97 2.97 -2.98
CA LEU A 194 35.80 4.05 -1.99
C LEU A 194 36.90 4.11 -0.92
N ASP A 195 38.02 3.39 -1.12
CA ASP A 195 39.18 3.40 -0.22
C ASP A 195 38.81 3.20 1.27
N SER A 196 37.78 2.41 1.51
CA SER A 196 37.26 2.15 2.86
C SER A 196 38.20 1.21 3.61
N THR A 197 38.65 1.63 4.78
CA THR A 197 39.48 0.85 5.70
C THR A 197 38.75 -0.23 6.45
N THR A 198 37.43 -0.32 6.31
CA THR A 198 36.58 -1.36 6.92
C THR A 198 36.77 -2.68 6.15
N GLY A 199 37.12 -3.74 6.86
CA GLY A 199 37.51 -5.02 6.27
C GLY A 199 36.39 -5.84 5.65
N ASP A 200 35.14 -5.52 5.98
CA ASP A 200 33.96 -6.25 5.55
C ASP A 200 33.27 -5.58 4.35
N VAL A 201 32.78 -6.39 3.43
CA VAL A 201 31.94 -5.99 2.30
C VAL A 201 30.72 -6.91 2.31
N PRO A 202 29.48 -6.40 2.34
CA PRO A 202 29.09 -4.97 2.38
C PRO A 202 29.31 -4.31 3.76
N TYR A 203 29.30 -2.98 3.80
CA TYR A 203 29.36 -2.19 5.04
C TYR A 203 28.27 -1.11 5.03
N TYR A 204 27.89 -0.65 6.25
CA TYR A 204 26.78 0.29 6.39
C TYR A 204 27.27 1.70 6.74
N VAL A 205 26.76 2.69 6.01
CA VAL A 205 26.97 4.11 6.25
C VAL A 205 25.65 4.72 6.69
N ALA A 206 25.63 5.36 7.84
CA ALA A 206 24.43 5.99 8.39
C ALA A 206 24.64 7.46 8.70
N PHE A 207 23.71 8.28 8.29
CA PHE A 207 23.53 9.64 8.78
C PHE A 207 22.26 9.63 9.64
N SER A 208 22.43 9.78 10.94
CA SER A 208 21.29 9.65 11.88
C SER A 208 21.33 10.69 12.98
N GLU A 209 20.15 11.02 13.50
CA GLU A 209 19.94 11.81 14.70
C GLU A 209 18.73 11.22 15.44
N PHE A 210 18.95 10.78 16.68
CA PHE A 210 17.93 10.15 17.50
C PHE A 210 17.39 11.06 18.62
N ALA A 211 17.93 12.27 18.75
CA ALA A 211 17.38 13.30 19.63
C ALA A 211 16.17 14.00 18.97
N ASP A 212 15.42 14.75 19.76
CA ASP A 212 14.37 15.61 19.23
C ASP A 212 14.96 16.62 18.25
N MET A 213 14.46 16.62 17.01
CA MET A 213 14.96 17.47 15.94
C MET A 213 13.96 18.57 15.57
N GLY A 214 14.47 19.77 15.30
CA GLY A 214 13.76 20.82 14.58
C GLY A 214 13.93 20.71 13.06
N ASP A 215 13.32 21.63 12.32
CA ASP A 215 13.45 21.66 10.86
C ASP A 215 14.90 21.92 10.39
N ASP A 216 15.65 22.73 11.14
CA ASP A 216 17.06 23.02 10.82
C ASP A 216 17.96 21.80 11.02
N ASP A 217 17.70 21.00 12.08
CA ASP A 217 18.46 19.78 12.37
C ASP A 217 18.20 18.71 11.31
N GLU A 218 16.95 18.52 10.92
CA GLU A 218 16.54 17.60 9.87
C GLU A 218 17.16 17.99 8.50
N ASN A 219 17.11 19.29 8.16
CA ASN A 219 17.76 19.80 6.96
C ASN A 219 19.29 19.62 6.97
N ALA A 220 19.94 19.81 8.11
CA ALA A 220 21.38 19.61 8.25
C ALA A 220 21.75 18.12 8.13
N LEU A 221 20.93 17.23 8.68
CA LEU A 221 21.10 15.78 8.53
C LEU A 221 20.98 15.36 7.07
N ALA A 222 19.92 15.78 6.39
CA ALA A 222 19.70 15.50 4.98
C ALA A 222 20.84 16.05 4.09
N ALA A 223 21.31 17.29 4.36
CA ALA A 223 22.38 17.91 3.61
C ALA A 223 23.68 17.08 3.67
N ARG A 224 24.02 16.53 4.84
CA ARG A 224 25.21 15.65 5.00
C ARG A 224 25.10 14.38 4.18
N ALA A 225 23.95 13.71 4.23
CA ALA A 225 23.70 12.48 3.47
C ALA A 225 23.72 12.73 1.96
N ILE A 226 23.05 13.81 1.53
CA ILE A 226 22.99 14.21 0.11
C ILE A 226 24.37 14.58 -0.42
N ALA A 227 25.17 15.34 0.35
CA ALA A 227 26.52 15.72 -0.07
C ALA A 227 27.43 14.49 -0.21
N TRP A 228 27.36 13.55 0.72
CA TRP A 228 28.12 12.30 0.64
C TRP A 228 27.73 11.47 -0.61
N LEU A 229 26.43 11.33 -0.88
CA LEU A 229 25.96 10.60 -2.04
C LEU A 229 26.37 11.28 -3.36
N ASP A 230 26.28 12.60 -3.45
CA ASP A 230 26.67 13.40 -4.61
C ASP A 230 28.20 13.31 -4.86
N GLU A 231 29.02 13.28 -3.80
CA GLU A 231 30.47 13.08 -3.91
C GLU A 231 30.80 11.69 -4.52
N ILE A 232 30.16 10.63 -4.04
CA ILE A 232 30.35 9.27 -4.56
C ILE A 232 29.96 9.21 -6.03
N LEU A 233 28.77 9.68 -6.40
CA LEU A 233 28.34 9.62 -7.79
C LEU A 233 29.15 10.52 -8.72
N SER A 234 29.70 11.59 -8.21
CA SER A 234 30.65 12.44 -8.98
C SER A 234 31.99 11.75 -9.25
N ALA A 235 32.48 11.00 -8.27
CA ALA A 235 33.74 10.24 -8.41
C ALA A 235 33.54 8.92 -9.19
N HIS A 236 32.41 8.28 -9.04
CA HIS A 236 32.03 6.98 -9.59
C HIS A 236 30.70 7.04 -10.31
N PRO A 237 30.64 7.59 -11.55
CA PRO A 237 29.36 7.80 -12.27
C PRO A 237 28.62 6.51 -12.63
N GLU A 238 29.29 5.36 -12.62
CA GLU A 238 28.70 4.03 -12.84
C GLU A 238 27.95 3.47 -11.64
N THR A 239 28.05 4.10 -10.47
CA THR A 239 27.38 3.65 -9.25
C THR A 239 25.87 3.61 -9.45
N ILE A 240 25.24 2.56 -8.96
CA ILE A 240 23.79 2.48 -8.85
C ILE A 240 23.35 2.67 -7.39
N VAL A 241 22.21 3.31 -7.23
CA VAL A 241 21.56 3.54 -5.94
C VAL A 241 20.22 2.79 -5.96
N VAL A 242 20.20 1.68 -5.26
CA VAL A 242 19.06 0.78 -5.21
C VAL A 242 18.12 1.23 -4.10
N HIS A 243 16.84 1.30 -4.39
CA HIS A 243 15.80 1.63 -3.41
C HIS A 243 14.54 0.80 -3.65
N TYR A 244 13.60 0.85 -2.71
CA TYR A 244 12.36 0.08 -2.81
C TYR A 244 11.13 0.97 -2.78
N SER A 245 10.52 1.21 -3.95
CA SER A 245 9.41 2.13 -4.21
C SER A 245 9.82 3.63 -4.18
N ASP A 246 8.82 4.51 -4.16
CA ASP A 246 9.05 5.96 -4.32
C ASP A 246 9.43 6.69 -3.00
N TYR A 247 9.51 5.98 -1.86
CA TYR A 247 9.60 6.62 -0.56
C TYR A 247 10.85 7.48 -0.42
N GLU A 248 12.02 6.92 -0.68
CA GLU A 248 13.33 7.59 -0.60
C GLU A 248 13.41 8.75 -1.59
N ILE A 249 12.91 8.53 -2.80
CA ILE A 249 12.92 9.54 -3.87
C ILE A 249 11.97 10.71 -3.56
N VAL A 250 10.83 10.45 -2.91
CA VAL A 250 9.92 11.51 -2.45
C VAL A 250 10.58 12.40 -1.40
N HIS A 251 11.29 11.81 -0.43
CA HIS A 251 12.04 12.56 0.57
C HIS A 251 13.21 13.33 -0.04
N LEU A 252 13.99 12.70 -0.94
CA LEU A 252 15.06 13.38 -1.64
C LEU A 252 14.56 14.62 -2.40
N ARG A 253 13.45 14.50 -3.13
CA ARG A 253 12.80 15.64 -3.80
C ARG A 253 12.33 16.70 -2.82
N HIS A 254 11.75 16.29 -1.69
CA HIS A 254 11.29 17.22 -0.66
C HIS A 254 12.45 18.09 -0.16
N PHE A 255 13.58 17.50 0.21
CA PHE A 255 14.76 18.26 0.67
C PHE A 255 15.36 19.13 -0.44
N GLY A 256 15.28 18.74 -1.70
CA GLY A 256 15.62 19.57 -2.84
C GLY A 256 14.78 20.86 -2.96
N HIS A 257 13.62 20.91 -2.30
CA HIS A 257 12.75 22.10 -2.27
C HIS A 257 12.88 22.90 -0.98
N VAL A 258 12.96 22.23 0.18
CA VAL A 258 12.89 22.92 1.50
C VAL A 258 14.25 23.35 2.03
N CYS A 259 15.35 22.66 1.67
CA CYS A 259 16.69 23.06 2.11
C CYS A 259 17.02 24.50 1.68
N GLN A 260 17.49 25.31 2.64
CA GLN A 260 17.94 26.69 2.38
C GLN A 260 19.25 26.72 1.61
N ASP A 261 20.10 25.73 1.81
CA ASP A 261 21.40 25.63 1.18
C ASP A 261 21.28 25.38 -0.34
N VAL A 262 21.98 26.22 -1.12
CA VAL A 262 21.94 26.17 -2.58
C VAL A 262 22.69 24.93 -3.11
N GLU A 263 23.78 24.55 -2.45
CA GLU A 263 24.60 23.40 -2.86
C GLU A 263 23.81 22.11 -2.70
N THR A 264 23.12 21.92 -1.58
CA THR A 264 22.24 20.78 -1.35
C THR A 264 21.13 20.67 -2.40
N ARG A 265 20.47 21.78 -2.74
CA ARG A 265 19.47 21.77 -3.80
C ARG A 265 20.02 21.43 -5.19
N GLN A 266 21.24 21.85 -5.48
CA GLN A 266 21.91 21.51 -6.74
C GLN A 266 22.35 20.07 -6.75
N ALA A 267 22.87 19.55 -5.65
CA ALA A 267 23.22 18.14 -5.48
C ALA A 267 22.00 17.23 -5.71
N VAL A 268 20.86 17.53 -5.07
CA VAL A 268 19.60 16.78 -5.30
C VAL A 268 19.21 16.75 -6.77
N ARG A 269 19.34 17.87 -7.50
CA ARG A 269 19.05 17.89 -8.94
C ARG A 269 19.99 16.98 -9.73
N ARG A 270 21.32 17.08 -9.48
CA ARG A 270 22.29 16.19 -10.13
C ARG A 270 21.99 14.72 -9.86
N LEU A 271 21.69 14.38 -8.61
CA LEU A 271 21.33 13.02 -8.20
C LEU A 271 20.10 12.51 -8.94
N LEU A 272 19.00 13.29 -8.97
CA LEU A 272 17.76 12.89 -9.64
C LEU A 272 17.90 12.81 -11.17
N ASP A 273 18.78 13.62 -11.76
CA ASP A 273 19.01 13.66 -13.21
C ASP A 273 20.08 12.63 -13.66
N SER A 274 20.82 12.01 -12.74
CA SER A 274 21.91 11.09 -13.04
C SER A 274 21.47 9.77 -13.67
N GLY A 275 20.24 9.33 -13.37
CA GLY A 275 19.73 8.01 -13.78
C GLY A 275 20.32 6.84 -12.97
N CYS A 276 21.01 7.11 -11.86
CA CYS A 276 21.61 6.09 -11.01
C CYS A 276 20.61 5.31 -10.15
N PHE A 277 19.40 5.85 -9.92
CA PHE A 277 18.40 5.24 -9.04
C PHE A 277 17.71 4.06 -9.69
N VAL A 278 17.70 2.93 -8.99
CA VAL A 278 17.10 1.66 -9.41
C VAL A 278 15.99 1.28 -8.44
N ASP A 279 14.75 1.35 -8.88
CA ASP A 279 13.60 0.94 -8.08
C ASP A 279 13.33 -0.56 -8.21
N LEU A 280 13.73 -1.33 -7.21
CA LEU A 280 13.48 -2.77 -7.17
C LEU A 280 11.97 -3.11 -7.08
N PHE A 281 11.15 -2.24 -6.49
CA PHE A 281 9.70 -2.47 -6.45
C PHE A 281 9.11 -2.58 -7.86
N THR A 282 9.61 -1.79 -8.81
CA THR A 282 9.15 -1.85 -10.21
C THR A 282 9.46 -3.21 -10.83
N THR A 283 10.68 -3.73 -10.61
CA THR A 283 11.07 -5.07 -11.08
C THR A 283 10.23 -6.16 -10.42
N ILE A 284 10.10 -6.13 -9.10
CA ILE A 284 9.27 -7.10 -8.36
C ILE A 284 7.81 -7.06 -8.83
N LYS A 285 7.24 -5.87 -9.02
CA LYS A 285 5.86 -5.69 -9.49
C LYS A 285 5.63 -6.25 -10.89
N ALA A 286 6.61 -6.16 -11.77
CA ALA A 286 6.50 -6.71 -13.11
C ALA A 286 6.46 -8.25 -13.09
N HIS A 287 7.30 -8.87 -12.27
CA HIS A 287 7.54 -10.31 -12.29
C HIS A 287 6.82 -11.13 -11.23
N PHE A 288 6.26 -10.49 -10.19
CA PHE A 288 5.67 -11.22 -9.06
C PHE A 288 4.28 -10.75 -8.67
N PHE A 289 3.52 -11.70 -8.13
CA PHE A 289 2.24 -11.47 -7.48
C PHE A 289 2.31 -11.96 -6.02
N GLY A 290 2.11 -11.06 -5.08
CA GLY A 290 2.14 -11.37 -3.65
C GLY A 290 0.73 -11.48 -3.05
N VAL A 291 0.50 -12.51 -2.27
CA VAL A 291 -0.76 -12.73 -1.52
C VAL A 291 -1.01 -11.55 -0.58
N ASN A 292 -0.01 -11.18 0.21
CA ASN A 292 -0.04 -10.06 1.15
C ASN A 292 0.55 -8.76 0.54
N GLY A 293 0.59 -8.67 -0.81
CA GLY A 293 1.26 -7.62 -1.53
C GLY A 293 2.73 -7.93 -1.78
N ILE A 294 3.43 -6.93 -2.31
CA ILE A 294 4.85 -7.01 -2.68
C ILE A 294 5.66 -5.92 -1.97
N GLY A 295 5.31 -5.57 -0.73
CA GLY A 295 6.15 -4.68 0.10
C GLY A 295 7.47 -5.38 0.46
N LEU A 296 8.53 -4.60 0.73
CA LEU A 296 9.88 -5.11 0.96
C LEU A 296 9.91 -6.27 1.97
N LYS A 297 9.27 -6.12 3.14
CA LYS A 297 9.23 -7.17 4.19
C LYS A 297 8.55 -8.46 3.71
N VAL A 298 7.52 -8.36 2.86
CA VAL A 298 6.82 -9.54 2.30
C VAL A 298 7.73 -10.28 1.34
N VAL A 299 8.43 -9.55 0.47
CA VAL A 299 9.33 -10.12 -0.53
C VAL A 299 10.56 -10.73 0.13
N ALA A 300 11.18 -10.04 1.08
CA ALA A 300 12.33 -10.55 1.84
C ALA A 300 11.99 -11.85 2.58
N ASN A 301 10.84 -11.90 3.26
CA ASN A 301 10.39 -13.12 3.95
C ASN A 301 10.10 -14.28 2.99
N ALA A 302 9.59 -14.01 1.79
CA ALA A 302 9.31 -15.03 0.80
C ALA A 302 10.58 -15.58 0.13
N GLY A 303 11.67 -14.79 0.09
CA GLY A 303 12.96 -15.19 -0.48
C GLY A 303 13.91 -15.88 0.51
N ALA A 304 13.61 -15.83 1.81
CA ALA A 304 14.45 -16.43 2.87
C ALA A 304 14.09 -17.88 3.22
N GLY A 305 13.11 -18.49 2.52
CA GLY A 305 12.58 -19.83 2.78
C GLY A 305 13.09 -20.91 1.83
#